data_9b45abd23894b9826eb8e6f2a791817d
#
_entry.id   9b45abd23894b9826eb8e6f2a791817d
#
_cell.length_a   1.000
_cell.length_b   1.000
_cell.length_c   1.000
_cell.angle_alpha   90.00
_cell.angle_beta   90.00
_cell.angle_gamma   90.00
#
_symmetry.space_group_name_H-M   'P 1'
#
loop_
_entity.id
_entity.type
_entity.pdbx_description
1 polymer ?
#
loop_
_entity_poly.entity_id
_entity_poly.type
_entity_poly.pdbx_seq_one_letter_code
_entity_poly.pdbx_strand_id
1 'polypeptide(L)'
;MASTSDAPHAMAKRYFDDLVLREKSESRWFSADETEMIEFARKFDPQYFHIDPDKAKSSPFGQIVASGTYTFAIWNKLNMEVNGDIAWIAGLGFNDFKFPNPFLPNTPIQSTSHLISKRESKKNPERGLVIHEYKVTDENDGTIFECTCPALVARVTE
;
A
#
# COMPACT_ATOMS: atom_id res chain seq x y z
N MET A 1 -0.45 10.97 -36.62
CA MET A 1 -0.18 11.82 -35.45
C MET A 1 -0.63 11.05 -34.23
N ALA A 2 0.32 10.57 -33.42
CA ALA A 2 -0.01 9.91 -32.16
C ALA A 2 -0.63 10.95 -31.22
N SER A 3 -1.76 10.61 -30.64
CA SER A 3 -2.44 11.42 -29.64
C SER A 3 -1.53 11.62 -28.44
N THR A 4 -1.39 12.82 -27.92
CA THR A 4 -0.61 13.20 -26.75
C THR A 4 -1.13 12.59 -25.44
N SER A 5 -2.13 11.68 -25.51
CA SER A 5 -2.73 11.01 -24.36
C SER A 5 -1.98 9.72 -23.89
N ASP A 6 -0.99 9.25 -24.65
CA ASP A 6 -0.28 7.99 -24.39
C ASP A 6 1.11 8.18 -23.78
N ALA A 7 1.47 9.39 -23.35
CA ALA A 7 2.74 9.61 -22.69
C ALA A 7 2.75 8.90 -21.32
N PRO A 8 3.82 8.15 -20.99
CA PRO A 8 4.03 7.63 -19.65
C PRO A 8 3.84 8.77 -18.62
N HIS A 9 3.14 8.49 -17.51
CA HIS A 9 2.86 9.47 -16.47
C HIS A 9 1.93 10.63 -16.84
N ALA A 10 1.07 10.50 -17.87
CA ALA A 10 0.13 11.55 -18.27
C ALA A 10 -0.76 12.09 -17.13
N MET A 11 -0.98 11.29 -16.07
CA MET A 11 -1.72 11.65 -14.86
C MET A 11 -0.83 12.11 -13.71
N ALA A 12 0.49 12.03 -13.83
CA ALA A 12 1.41 12.41 -12.77
C ALA A 12 1.43 13.93 -12.56
N LYS A 13 1.41 14.33 -11.29
CA LYS A 13 1.53 15.74 -10.84
C LYS A 13 2.81 15.98 -10.05
N ARG A 14 3.37 14.92 -9.43
CA ARG A 14 4.60 14.99 -8.65
C ARG A 14 5.66 14.06 -9.26
N TYR A 15 6.79 14.63 -9.56
CA TYR A 15 7.97 13.92 -10.04
C TYR A 15 9.01 13.78 -8.93
N PHE A 16 10.08 13.04 -9.18
CA PHE A 16 11.13 12.80 -8.18
C PHE A 16 11.61 14.09 -7.49
N ASP A 17 11.80 15.16 -8.26
CA ASP A 17 12.35 16.42 -7.74
C ASP A 17 11.35 17.17 -6.83
N ASP A 18 10.03 16.93 -7.00
CA ASP A 18 8.95 17.50 -6.18
C ASP A 18 8.80 16.82 -4.81
N LEU A 19 9.34 15.60 -4.68
CA LEU A 19 9.18 14.84 -3.45
C LEU A 19 10.09 15.38 -2.33
N VAL A 20 9.54 15.58 -1.16
CA VAL A 20 10.26 16.14 0.00
C VAL A 20 10.66 15.02 0.95
N LEU A 21 11.95 14.94 1.27
CA LEU A 21 12.46 13.97 2.25
C LEU A 21 11.80 14.20 3.63
N ARG A 22 11.35 13.12 4.25
CA ARG A 22 10.59 13.07 5.49
C ARG A 22 9.14 13.56 5.39
N GLU A 23 8.65 13.83 4.18
CA GLU A 23 7.24 14.09 3.97
C GLU A 23 6.42 12.88 4.42
N LYS A 24 5.32 13.15 5.13
CA LYS A 24 4.36 12.16 5.60
C LYS A 24 3.02 12.40 4.92
N SER A 25 2.40 11.34 4.44
CA SER A 25 1.05 11.35 3.86
C SER A 25 0.15 10.38 4.60
N GLU A 26 -1.12 10.72 4.72
CA GLU A 26 -2.13 9.90 5.39
C GLU A 26 -3.32 9.68 4.45
N SER A 27 -3.81 8.44 4.42
CA SER A 27 -5.03 8.13 3.70
C SER A 27 -6.28 8.55 4.48
N ARG A 28 -7.43 8.45 3.85
CA ARG A 28 -8.70 8.43 4.58
C ARG A 28 -8.77 7.19 5.48
N TRP A 29 -9.67 7.21 6.44
CA TRP A 29 -10.06 6.02 7.17
C TRP A 29 -10.88 5.09 6.28
N PHE A 30 -10.67 3.80 6.41
CA PHE A 30 -11.33 2.76 5.63
C PHE A 30 -11.71 1.59 6.51
N SER A 31 -12.90 1.04 6.30
CA SER A 31 -13.34 -0.21 6.92
C SER A 31 -13.76 -1.18 5.84
N ALA A 32 -13.38 -2.44 5.97
CA ALA A 32 -13.86 -3.52 5.11
C ALA A 32 -14.91 -4.35 5.84
N ASP A 33 -15.93 -4.80 5.12
CA ASP A 33 -16.89 -5.72 5.68
C ASP A 33 -16.39 -7.18 5.63
N GLU A 34 -17.00 -8.03 6.45
CA GLU A 34 -16.63 -9.45 6.54
C GLU A 34 -16.88 -10.18 5.22
N THR A 35 -17.94 -9.83 4.50
CA THR A 35 -18.29 -10.48 3.23
C THR A 35 -17.21 -10.29 2.19
N GLU A 36 -16.72 -9.05 2.02
CA GLU A 36 -15.63 -8.76 1.09
C GLU A 36 -14.34 -9.50 1.45
N MET A 37 -13.99 -9.56 2.74
CA MET A 37 -12.82 -10.31 3.22
C MET A 37 -12.93 -11.80 2.89
N ILE A 38 -14.10 -12.40 3.12
CA ILE A 38 -14.36 -13.81 2.83
C ILE A 38 -14.33 -14.09 1.33
N GLU A 39 -14.98 -13.27 0.52
CA GLU A 39 -15.00 -13.43 -0.94
C GLU A 39 -13.61 -13.37 -1.55
N PHE A 40 -12.80 -12.41 -1.12
CA PHE A 40 -11.41 -12.31 -1.54
C PHE A 40 -10.62 -13.55 -1.13
N ALA A 41 -10.74 -13.96 0.13
CA ALA A 41 -9.99 -15.11 0.66
C ALA A 41 -10.38 -16.42 0.00
N ARG A 42 -11.66 -16.65 -0.30
CA ARG A 42 -12.11 -17.84 -1.05
C ARG A 42 -11.39 -17.97 -2.39
N LYS A 43 -11.06 -16.87 -2.99
CA LYS A 43 -10.41 -16.83 -4.30
C LYS A 43 -8.88 -16.95 -4.23
N PHE A 44 -8.25 -16.35 -3.22
CA PHE A 44 -6.80 -16.16 -3.21
C PHE A 44 -6.06 -16.73 -1.99
N ASP A 45 -6.77 -16.98 -0.87
CA ASP A 45 -6.18 -17.49 0.38
C ASP A 45 -7.24 -18.23 1.22
N PRO A 46 -7.68 -19.43 0.80
CA PRO A 46 -8.85 -20.09 1.38
C PRO A 46 -8.55 -20.82 2.70
N GLN A 47 -7.85 -20.19 3.62
CA GLN A 47 -7.69 -20.71 4.97
C GLN A 47 -8.98 -20.54 5.78
N TYR A 48 -9.30 -21.53 6.64
CA TYR A 48 -10.61 -21.62 7.30
C TYR A 48 -10.96 -20.36 8.12
N PHE A 49 -10.00 -19.70 8.75
CA PHE A 49 -10.23 -18.49 9.54
C PHE A 49 -10.39 -17.21 8.68
N HIS A 50 -10.23 -17.33 7.36
CA HIS A 50 -10.51 -16.27 6.40
C HIS A 50 -11.82 -16.47 5.65
N ILE A 51 -12.37 -17.68 5.61
CA ILE A 51 -13.50 -18.00 4.74
C ILE A 51 -14.74 -18.58 5.44
N ASP A 52 -14.61 -19.07 6.68
CA ASP A 52 -15.67 -19.78 7.38
C ASP A 52 -15.87 -19.17 8.79
N PRO A 53 -16.92 -18.33 8.99
CA PRO A 53 -17.14 -17.66 10.26
C PRO A 53 -17.32 -18.62 11.44
N ASP A 54 -17.91 -19.78 11.23
CA ASP A 54 -18.15 -20.75 12.32
C ASP A 54 -16.84 -21.44 12.72
N LYS A 55 -16.05 -21.87 11.77
CA LYS A 55 -14.72 -22.46 12.05
C LYS A 55 -13.75 -21.43 12.61
N ALA A 56 -13.82 -20.18 12.16
CA ALA A 56 -12.97 -19.10 12.64
C ALA A 56 -13.12 -18.86 14.16
N LYS A 57 -14.29 -19.13 14.74
CA LYS A 57 -14.52 -19.04 16.19
C LYS A 57 -13.58 -19.94 17.00
N SER A 58 -13.16 -21.07 16.44
CA SER A 58 -12.23 -22.02 17.06
C SER A 58 -10.75 -21.72 16.70
N SER A 59 -10.48 -20.71 15.89
CA SER A 59 -9.13 -20.28 15.54
C SER A 59 -8.49 -19.47 16.68
N PRO A 60 -7.16 -19.27 16.65
CA PRO A 60 -6.49 -18.35 17.58
C PRO A 60 -7.04 -16.93 17.56
N PHE A 61 -7.70 -16.54 16.47
CA PHE A 61 -8.30 -15.20 16.31
C PHE A 61 -9.73 -15.09 16.89
N GLY A 62 -10.43 -16.20 17.07
CA GLY A 62 -11.78 -16.24 17.57
C GLY A 62 -12.87 -15.70 16.64
N GLN A 63 -12.50 -15.27 15.44
CA GLN A 63 -13.39 -14.70 14.43
C GLN A 63 -12.71 -14.68 13.06
N ILE A 64 -13.46 -14.29 12.03
CA ILE A 64 -12.88 -13.98 10.72
C ILE A 64 -11.83 -12.87 10.85
N VAL A 65 -10.71 -13.08 10.21
CA VAL A 65 -9.65 -12.07 9.99
C VAL A 65 -9.33 -11.98 8.51
N ALA A 66 -8.93 -10.80 8.05
CA ALA A 66 -8.49 -10.62 6.67
C ALA A 66 -7.25 -11.46 6.38
N SER A 67 -7.14 -11.98 5.16
CA SER A 67 -5.86 -12.54 4.71
C SER A 67 -4.80 -11.44 4.59
N GLY A 68 -3.53 -11.82 4.73
CA GLY A 68 -2.43 -10.88 4.55
C GLY A 68 -2.41 -10.29 3.13
N THR A 69 -2.76 -11.08 2.12
CA THR A 69 -2.88 -10.61 0.73
C THR A 69 -3.99 -9.58 0.54
N TYR A 70 -5.13 -9.74 1.22
CA TYR A 70 -6.19 -8.74 1.24
C TYR A 70 -5.73 -7.44 1.92
N THR A 71 -5.11 -7.56 3.09
CA THR A 71 -4.56 -6.42 3.83
C THR A 71 -3.57 -5.62 2.98
N PHE A 72 -2.69 -6.32 2.26
CA PHE A 72 -1.77 -5.70 1.31
C PHE A 72 -2.49 -4.99 0.15
N ALA A 73 -3.53 -5.62 -0.43
CA ALA A 73 -4.32 -5.01 -1.50
C ALA A 73 -5.04 -3.74 -1.02
N ILE A 74 -5.60 -3.74 0.18
CA ILE A 74 -6.24 -2.55 0.77
C ILE A 74 -5.22 -1.45 1.06
N TRP A 75 -4.06 -1.80 1.63
CA TRP A 75 -2.97 -0.83 1.78
C TRP A 75 -2.63 -0.18 0.44
N ASN A 76 -2.43 -0.98 -0.62
CA ASN A 76 -2.08 -0.45 -1.93
C ASN A 76 -3.18 0.49 -2.48
N LYS A 77 -4.45 0.12 -2.33
CA LYS A 77 -5.58 0.99 -2.71
C LYS A 77 -5.50 2.34 -2.00
N LEU A 78 -5.35 2.35 -0.68
CA LEU A 78 -5.27 3.56 0.13
C LEU A 78 -4.03 4.40 -0.22
N ASN A 79 -2.89 3.75 -0.46
CA ASN A 79 -1.68 4.42 -0.89
C ASN A 79 -1.83 5.08 -2.26
N MET A 80 -2.49 4.41 -3.21
CA MET A 80 -2.73 4.98 -4.55
C MET A 80 -3.72 6.14 -4.54
N GLU A 81 -4.65 6.19 -3.61
CA GLU A 81 -5.53 7.36 -3.42
C GLU A 81 -4.74 8.62 -3.02
N VAL A 82 -3.64 8.46 -2.27
CA VAL A 82 -2.82 9.56 -1.73
C VAL A 82 -1.61 9.88 -2.59
N ASN A 83 -0.94 8.84 -3.11
CA ASN A 83 0.34 8.93 -3.79
C ASN A 83 0.28 8.47 -5.25
N GLY A 84 -0.91 8.21 -5.79
CA GLY A 84 -1.08 7.77 -7.17
C GLY A 84 -0.73 8.84 -8.21
N ASP A 85 -0.62 10.09 -7.81
CA ASP A 85 -0.17 11.21 -8.65
C ASP A 85 1.36 11.34 -8.77
N ILE A 86 2.13 10.53 -8.03
CA ILE A 86 3.58 10.45 -8.19
C ILE A 86 3.90 9.72 -9.50
N ALA A 87 4.91 10.21 -10.22
CA ALA A 87 5.37 9.64 -11.49
C ALA A 87 6.13 8.31 -11.29
N TRP A 88 5.43 7.32 -10.71
CA TRP A 88 5.99 5.99 -10.47
C TRP A 88 6.43 5.31 -11.76
N ILE A 89 7.64 4.75 -11.77
CA ILE A 89 8.14 3.90 -12.86
C ILE A 89 7.98 2.42 -12.47
N ALA A 90 8.48 2.05 -11.30
CA ALA A 90 8.43 0.66 -10.80
C ALA A 90 8.68 0.59 -9.30
N GLY A 91 7.94 -0.26 -8.60
CA GLY A 91 8.32 -0.77 -7.30
C GLY A 91 9.41 -1.83 -7.47
N LEU A 92 10.45 -1.77 -6.66
CA LEU A 92 11.60 -2.69 -6.76
C LEU A 92 11.53 -3.85 -5.77
N GLY A 93 10.60 -3.80 -4.84
CA GLY A 93 10.39 -4.82 -3.83
C GLY A 93 9.78 -4.27 -2.55
N PHE A 94 9.59 -5.17 -1.60
CA PHE A 94 9.14 -4.84 -0.26
C PHE A 94 10.08 -5.47 0.75
N ASN A 95 10.58 -4.68 1.69
CA ASN A 95 11.42 -5.12 2.78
C ASN A 95 10.66 -4.99 4.10
N ASP A 96 11.03 -5.77 5.10
CA ASP A 96 10.43 -5.74 6.44
C ASP A 96 8.89 -5.81 6.42
N PHE A 97 8.38 -6.66 5.55
CA PHE A 97 6.96 -6.89 5.32
C PHE A 97 6.37 -7.67 6.50
N LYS A 98 5.53 -7.02 7.32
CA LYS A 98 5.00 -7.59 8.54
C LYS A 98 3.52 -7.32 8.73
N PHE A 99 2.85 -8.26 9.40
CA PHE A 99 1.47 -8.17 9.87
C PHE A 99 1.44 -8.33 11.40
N PRO A 100 1.75 -7.29 12.18
CA PRO A 100 1.85 -7.41 13.64
C PRO A 100 0.53 -7.74 14.34
N ASN A 101 -0.59 -7.28 13.79
CA ASN A 101 -1.93 -7.54 14.30
C ASN A 101 -2.90 -7.90 13.17
N PRO A 102 -3.98 -8.66 13.45
CA PRO A 102 -4.97 -9.00 12.46
C PRO A 102 -5.77 -7.77 12.00
N PHE A 103 -6.12 -7.73 10.73
CA PHE A 103 -7.12 -6.81 10.21
C PHE A 103 -8.51 -7.43 10.39
N LEU A 104 -9.32 -6.83 11.26
CA LEU A 104 -10.65 -7.31 11.62
C LEU A 104 -11.73 -6.66 10.74
N PRO A 105 -12.85 -7.38 10.49
CA PRO A 105 -14.01 -6.81 9.82
C PRO A 105 -14.54 -5.57 10.55
N ASN A 106 -15.03 -4.60 9.78
CA ASN A 106 -15.68 -3.38 10.27
C ASN A 106 -14.81 -2.52 11.22
N THR A 107 -13.52 -2.74 11.21
CA THR A 107 -12.56 -1.96 12.00
C THR A 107 -11.94 -0.88 11.12
N PRO A 108 -12.04 0.41 11.51
CA PRO A 108 -11.41 1.49 10.77
C PRO A 108 -9.89 1.37 10.79
N ILE A 109 -9.29 1.50 9.62
CA ILE A 109 -7.84 1.52 9.43
C ILE A 109 -7.43 2.74 8.61
N GLN A 110 -6.20 3.19 8.79
CA GLN A 110 -5.60 4.29 8.03
C GLN A 110 -4.19 3.91 7.59
N SER A 111 -3.85 4.24 6.36
CA SER A 111 -2.49 4.08 5.83
C SER A 111 -1.71 5.38 5.99
N THR A 112 -0.46 5.27 6.44
CA THR A 112 0.51 6.36 6.42
C THR A 112 1.68 5.98 5.54
N SER A 113 2.23 6.95 4.81
CA SER A 113 3.48 6.82 4.07
C SER A 113 4.48 7.87 4.50
N HIS A 114 5.75 7.50 4.52
CA HIS A 114 6.83 8.37 4.96
C HIS A 114 8.02 8.21 4.00
N LEU A 115 8.40 9.27 3.31
CA LEU A 115 9.58 9.25 2.43
C LEU A 115 10.86 9.30 3.28
N ILE A 116 11.53 8.15 3.42
CA ILE A 116 12.70 8.01 4.30
C ILE A 116 14.04 8.12 3.57
N SER A 117 14.06 7.93 2.25
CA SER A 117 15.28 8.07 1.45
C SER A 117 14.94 8.48 0.02
N LYS A 118 15.83 9.31 -0.55
CA LYS A 118 15.67 9.79 -1.91
C LYS A 118 17.08 10.04 -2.48
N ARG A 119 17.36 9.51 -3.68
CA ARG A 119 18.61 9.76 -4.40
C ARG A 119 18.42 9.68 -5.90
N GLU A 120 19.17 10.44 -6.64
CA GLU A 120 19.23 10.34 -8.09
C GLU A 120 19.81 9.00 -8.55
N SER A 121 19.37 8.53 -9.71
CA SER A 121 19.94 7.33 -10.33
C SER A 121 21.30 7.67 -10.95
N LYS A 122 22.32 6.89 -10.59
CA LYS A 122 23.65 7.03 -11.18
C LYS A 122 23.72 6.58 -12.65
N LYS A 123 22.78 5.71 -13.06
CA LYS A 123 22.78 5.09 -14.40
C LYS A 123 21.85 5.78 -15.39
N ASN A 124 20.84 6.48 -14.90
CA ASN A 124 19.86 7.14 -15.75
C ASN A 124 19.37 8.42 -15.08
N PRO A 125 19.71 9.62 -15.63
CA PRO A 125 19.36 10.91 -15.03
C PRO A 125 17.85 11.22 -15.08
N GLU A 126 17.07 10.49 -15.90
CA GLU A 126 15.63 10.71 -16.06
C GLU A 126 14.80 10.12 -14.90
N ARG A 127 15.45 9.52 -13.90
CA ARG A 127 14.78 8.90 -12.76
C ARG A 127 15.61 8.98 -11.48
N GLY A 128 14.92 8.86 -10.36
CA GLY A 128 15.52 8.69 -9.05
C GLY A 128 14.99 7.48 -8.32
N LEU A 129 15.71 7.07 -7.29
CA LEU A 129 15.31 6.03 -6.36
C LEU A 129 14.74 6.69 -5.09
N VAL A 130 13.60 6.24 -4.65
CA VAL A 130 12.99 6.63 -3.38
C VAL A 130 12.76 5.39 -2.51
N ILE A 131 12.75 5.58 -1.21
CA ILE A 131 12.31 4.54 -0.27
C ILE A 131 11.25 5.18 0.63
N HIS A 132 10.07 4.58 0.61
CA HIS A 132 8.99 4.91 1.53
C HIS A 132 8.88 3.84 2.61
N GLU A 133 8.61 4.27 3.81
CA GLU A 133 8.07 3.46 4.88
C GLU A 133 6.55 3.59 4.86
N TYR A 134 5.87 2.46 4.93
CA TYR A 134 4.41 2.37 4.96
C TYR A 134 3.95 1.69 6.23
N LYS A 135 2.86 2.20 6.78
CA LYS A 135 2.22 1.65 7.96
C LYS A 135 0.72 1.76 7.85
N VAL A 136 0.02 0.69 8.22
CA VAL A 136 -1.43 0.70 8.38
C VAL A 136 -1.73 0.48 9.86
N THR A 137 -2.53 1.37 10.42
CA THR A 137 -2.93 1.31 11.83
C THR A 137 -4.44 1.31 11.97
N ASP A 138 -4.94 0.71 13.04
CA ASP A 138 -6.33 0.82 13.45
C ASP A 138 -6.55 2.10 14.29
N GLU A 139 -7.80 2.33 14.70
CA GLU A 139 -8.21 3.50 15.49
C GLU A 139 -7.63 3.54 16.92
N ASN A 140 -7.02 2.44 17.38
CA ASN A 140 -6.34 2.33 18.68
C ASN A 140 -4.81 2.35 18.54
N ASP A 141 -4.28 2.82 17.41
CA ASP A 141 -2.86 2.83 17.06
C ASP A 141 -2.21 1.44 16.95
N GLY A 142 -3.01 0.37 16.86
CA GLY A 142 -2.53 -0.98 16.61
C GLY A 142 -1.99 -1.10 15.17
N THR A 143 -0.75 -1.52 15.01
CA THR A 143 -0.18 -1.72 13.67
C THR A 143 -0.70 -3.01 13.05
N ILE A 144 -1.38 -2.89 11.90
CA ILE A 144 -1.94 -4.00 11.12
C ILE A 144 -0.96 -4.49 10.07
N PHE A 145 -0.25 -3.56 9.44
CA PHE A 145 0.69 -3.82 8.36
C PHE A 145 1.80 -2.79 8.34
N GLU A 146 3.00 -3.21 8.03
CA GLU A 146 4.13 -2.31 7.80
C GLU A 146 5.12 -2.90 6.79
N CYS A 147 5.76 -2.04 6.03
CA CYS A 147 6.87 -2.40 5.13
C CYS A 147 7.68 -1.16 4.72
N THR A 148 8.82 -1.41 4.08
CA THR A 148 9.52 -0.40 3.28
C THR A 148 9.52 -0.81 1.81
N CYS A 149 9.39 0.15 0.91
CA CYS A 149 9.36 -0.08 -0.52
C CYS A 149 10.36 0.84 -1.24
N PRO A 150 11.44 0.29 -1.80
CA PRO A 150 12.25 1.00 -2.77
C PRO A 150 11.52 1.06 -4.12
N ALA A 151 11.46 2.24 -4.72
CA ALA A 151 10.80 2.46 -5.99
C ALA A 151 11.53 3.47 -6.86
N LEU A 152 11.32 3.38 -8.17
CA LEU A 152 11.81 4.34 -9.14
C LEU A 152 10.71 5.35 -9.47
N VAL A 153 11.09 6.62 -9.49
CA VAL A 153 10.22 7.74 -9.83
C VAL A 153 10.87 8.55 -10.97
N ALA A 154 10.06 8.95 -11.95
CA ALA A 154 10.53 9.75 -13.08
C ALA A 154 10.93 11.16 -12.63
N ARG A 155 11.88 11.74 -13.32
CA ARG A 155 12.27 13.15 -13.23
C ARG A 155 11.74 13.90 -14.45
N VAL A 156 11.47 15.19 -14.29
CA VAL A 156 11.26 16.07 -15.42
C VAL A 156 12.64 16.37 -16.00
N THR A 157 12.86 15.98 -17.24
CA THR A 157 14.04 16.40 -18.02
C THR A 157 13.63 17.59 -18.86
N GLU A 158 14.41 18.68 -18.76
CA GLU A 158 14.27 19.84 -19.65
C GLU A 158 14.55 19.46 -21.10
#